data_d5216d8f7eb25275e5b2d5ff7fe2f21e
#
_entry.id   d5216d8f7eb25275e5b2d5ff7fe2f21e
#
_cell.length_a   1.000
_cell.length_b   1.000
_cell.length_c   1.000
_cell.angle_alpha   90.00
_cell.angle_beta   90.00
_cell.angle_gamma   90.00
#
_symmetry.space_group_name_H-M   'P 1'
#
loop_
_entity.id
_entity.type
_entity.pdbx_description
1 polymer ?
#
loop_
_entity_poly.entity_id
_entity_poly.type
_entity_poly.pdbx_seq_one_letter_code
_entity_poly.pdbx_strand_id
1 'polypeptide(L)'
;LEHVSGHHIGRMPDDQVLAALQDYLSETGAPALTDTQRSRILATMGALKEKAKTLPGLLDQARFAMIERPVAVEEKAARNLDTVSRGMLTTLTAALQHGSWSRDELEQAAKRVAEENGVGLGKLAAPLRSALAGRTTSPSVFDMMTALGREESLARLQDQTDLAG
;
A
#
# COMPACT_ATOMS: atom_id res chain seq x y z
N LEU A 1 23.16 18.52 11.03
CA LEU A 1 22.79 17.13 10.92
C LEU A 1 22.75 16.66 9.49
N GLU A 2 23.34 15.53 9.24
CA GLU A 2 23.41 14.98 7.87
C GLU A 2 22.07 14.48 7.38
N HIS A 3 21.76 14.83 6.17
CA HIS A 3 20.61 14.28 5.48
C HIS A 3 21.05 13.12 4.62
N VAL A 4 20.32 12.01 4.69
CA VAL A 4 20.63 10.87 3.86
C VAL A 4 20.15 11.19 2.45
N SER A 5 21.06 11.26 1.49
CA SER A 5 20.71 11.54 0.11
C SER A 5 20.11 10.30 -0.56
N GLY A 6 19.45 10.52 -1.70
CA GLY A 6 18.78 9.45 -2.42
C GLY A 6 19.69 8.30 -2.81
N HIS A 7 20.89 8.61 -3.30
CA HIS A 7 21.81 7.56 -3.70
C HIS A 7 22.35 6.78 -2.50
N HIS A 8 22.39 7.39 -1.31
CA HIS A 8 22.75 6.68 -0.09
C HIS A 8 21.63 5.73 0.33
N ILE A 9 20.39 6.21 0.31
CA ILE A 9 19.23 5.37 0.67
C ILE A 9 19.18 4.13 -0.20
N GLY A 10 19.34 4.28 -1.51
CA GLY A 10 19.29 3.17 -2.44
C GLY A 10 20.36 2.11 -2.21
N ARG A 11 21.49 2.52 -1.63
CA ARG A 11 22.63 1.62 -1.40
C ARG A 11 22.71 1.10 0.02
N MET A 12 21.95 1.69 0.96
CA MET A 12 21.97 1.27 2.35
C MET A 12 21.21 -0.04 2.53
N PRO A 13 21.66 -0.91 3.45
CA PRO A 13 20.87 -2.08 3.82
C PRO A 13 19.50 -1.66 4.34
N ASP A 14 18.51 -2.52 4.13
CA ASP A 14 17.11 -2.22 4.47
C ASP A 14 16.93 -1.85 5.95
N ASP A 15 17.62 -2.56 6.85
CA ASP A 15 17.50 -2.28 8.28
C ASP A 15 18.08 -0.91 8.64
N GLN A 16 19.13 -0.47 7.94
CA GLN A 16 19.71 0.85 8.17
C GLN A 16 18.79 1.96 7.65
N VAL A 17 18.12 1.72 6.52
CA VAL A 17 17.14 2.70 6.01
C VAL A 17 15.98 2.81 7.00
N LEU A 18 15.53 1.69 7.54
CA LEU A 18 14.46 1.71 8.54
C LEU A 18 14.88 2.49 9.78
N ALA A 19 16.12 2.28 10.25
CA ALA A 19 16.62 3.02 11.41
C ALA A 19 16.67 4.52 11.14
N ALA A 20 17.12 4.92 9.94
CA ALA A 20 17.15 6.31 9.54
C ALA A 20 15.74 6.91 9.48
N LEU A 21 14.78 6.13 9.00
CA LEU A 21 13.39 6.57 8.95
C LEU A 21 12.82 6.76 10.36
N GLN A 22 13.14 5.87 11.28
CA GLN A 22 12.70 5.98 12.67
C GLN A 22 13.29 7.23 13.33
N ASP A 23 14.56 7.50 13.07
CA ASP A 23 15.21 8.71 13.60
C ASP A 23 14.54 9.96 13.04
N TYR A 24 14.24 9.96 11.77
CA TYR A 24 13.55 11.07 11.13
C TYR A 24 12.17 11.31 11.74
N LEU A 25 11.41 10.24 11.95
CA LEU A 25 10.09 10.33 12.58
C LEU A 25 10.21 10.88 14.01
N SER A 26 11.19 10.42 14.75
CA SER A 26 11.43 10.89 16.12
C SER A 26 11.69 12.40 16.14
N GLU A 27 12.49 12.89 15.18
CA GLU A 27 12.79 14.31 15.08
C GLU A 27 11.57 15.17 14.78
N THR A 28 10.57 14.59 14.09
CA THR A 28 9.33 15.31 13.79
C THR A 28 8.31 15.21 14.92
N GLY A 29 8.64 14.51 16.00
CA GLY A 29 7.72 14.32 17.11
C GLY A 29 6.69 13.24 16.91
N ALA A 30 6.82 12.45 15.86
CA ALA A 30 5.88 11.37 15.58
C ALA A 30 6.09 10.20 16.56
N PRO A 31 5.03 9.42 16.83
CA PRO A 31 5.17 8.22 17.66
C PRO A 31 6.14 7.21 17.03
N ALA A 32 6.76 6.41 17.89
CA ALA A 32 7.63 5.33 17.40
C ALA A 32 6.81 4.32 16.59
N LEU A 33 7.46 3.72 15.59
CA LEU A 33 6.81 2.68 14.80
C LEU A 33 6.57 1.43 15.64
N THR A 34 5.43 0.80 15.44
CA THR A 34 5.13 -0.48 16.07
C THR A 34 5.89 -1.60 15.35
N ASP A 35 5.94 -2.78 15.97
CA ASP A 35 6.55 -3.96 15.34
C ASP A 35 5.87 -4.29 14.01
N THR A 36 4.55 -4.21 13.98
CA THR A 36 3.77 -4.48 12.76
C THR A 36 4.12 -3.48 11.66
N GLN A 37 4.20 -2.20 12.01
CA GLN A 37 4.55 -1.16 11.05
C GLN A 37 5.97 -1.37 10.51
N ARG A 38 6.92 -1.67 11.38
CA ARG A 38 8.30 -1.95 10.94
C ARG A 38 8.36 -3.15 9.98
N SER A 39 7.64 -4.23 10.31
CA SER A 39 7.58 -5.41 9.45
C SER A 39 7.05 -5.08 8.07
N ARG A 40 5.97 -4.30 8.01
CA ARG A 40 5.35 -3.91 6.74
C ARG A 40 6.29 -3.08 5.90
N ILE A 41 6.99 -2.14 6.54
CA ILE A 41 7.93 -1.26 5.84
C ILE A 41 9.10 -2.09 5.32
N LEU A 42 9.66 -2.97 6.13
CA LEU A 42 10.77 -3.83 5.69
C LEU A 42 10.36 -4.71 4.53
N ALA A 43 9.15 -5.25 4.57
CA ALA A 43 8.64 -6.13 3.50
C ALA A 43 8.52 -5.40 2.16
N THR A 44 8.36 -4.07 2.17
CA THR A 44 8.24 -3.27 0.95
C THR A 44 9.48 -2.41 0.67
N MET A 45 10.54 -2.58 1.45
CA MET A 45 11.69 -1.67 1.37
C MET A 45 12.30 -1.59 -0.02
N GLY A 46 12.39 -2.70 -0.75
CA GLY A 46 12.90 -2.69 -2.12
C GLY A 46 12.11 -1.74 -3.01
N ALA A 47 10.78 -1.84 -2.96
CA ALA A 47 9.90 -0.98 -3.75
C ALA A 47 9.98 0.47 -3.29
N LEU A 48 10.08 0.68 -1.97
CA LEU A 48 10.18 2.04 -1.42
C LEU A 48 11.45 2.74 -1.89
N LYS A 49 12.57 2.03 -1.88
CA LYS A 49 13.85 2.59 -2.31
C LYS A 49 13.86 2.95 -3.79
N GLU A 50 13.12 2.19 -4.60
CA GLU A 50 13.00 2.49 -6.03
C GLU A 50 12.21 3.77 -6.28
N LYS A 51 11.21 4.03 -5.45
CA LYS A 51 10.31 5.17 -5.67
C LYS A 51 10.73 6.44 -4.95
N ALA A 52 11.60 6.33 -3.94
CA ALA A 52 11.96 7.48 -3.13
C ALA A 52 13.46 7.66 -3.05
N LYS A 53 13.90 8.90 -3.12
CA LYS A 53 15.32 9.26 -3.04
C LYS A 53 15.69 9.96 -1.74
N THR A 54 14.69 10.33 -0.94
CA THR A 54 14.90 11.04 0.32
C THR A 54 14.08 10.40 1.42
N LEU A 55 14.42 10.66 2.67
CA LEU A 55 13.63 10.15 3.80
C LEU A 55 12.20 10.67 3.80
N PRO A 56 11.94 11.97 3.56
CA PRO A 56 10.54 12.41 3.45
C PRO A 56 9.78 11.71 2.34
N GLY A 57 10.40 11.50 1.19
CA GLY A 57 9.77 10.78 0.08
C GLY A 57 9.52 9.33 0.42
N LEU A 58 10.46 8.69 1.11
CA LEU A 58 10.30 7.30 1.52
C LEU A 58 9.19 7.17 2.54
N LEU A 59 9.11 8.09 3.48
CA LEU A 59 8.01 8.12 4.46
C LEU A 59 6.67 8.25 3.75
N ASP A 60 6.60 9.12 2.75
CA ASP A 60 5.38 9.34 2.00
C ASP A 60 4.90 8.04 1.34
N GLN A 61 5.82 7.30 0.71
CA GLN A 61 5.49 6.02 0.11
C GLN A 61 5.15 4.94 1.13
N ALA A 62 5.73 5.03 2.32
CA ALA A 62 5.53 4.02 3.38
C ALA A 62 4.27 4.24 4.21
N ARG A 63 3.52 5.32 3.97
CA ARG A 63 2.37 5.66 4.80
C ARG A 63 1.33 4.56 4.87
N PHE A 64 1.13 3.80 3.78
CA PHE A 64 0.17 2.70 3.78
C PHE A 64 0.43 1.71 4.92
N ALA A 65 1.70 1.55 5.30
CA ALA A 65 2.10 0.62 6.36
C ALA A 65 1.84 1.16 7.76
N MET A 66 1.63 2.47 7.87
CA MET A 66 1.52 3.16 9.15
C MET A 66 0.10 3.56 9.52
N ILE A 67 -0.78 3.68 8.54
CA ILE A 67 -2.16 4.12 8.78
C ILE A 67 -3.01 2.97 9.31
N GLU A 68 -4.07 3.33 10.03
CA GLU A 68 -4.99 2.35 10.61
C GLU A 68 -6.33 2.39 9.90
N ARG A 69 -7.10 1.32 10.10
CA ARG A 69 -8.46 1.23 9.57
C ARG A 69 -9.43 2.00 10.46
N PRO A 70 -10.47 2.59 9.85
CA PRO A 70 -10.69 2.70 8.41
C PRO A 70 -9.70 3.69 7.78
N VAL A 71 -9.23 3.35 6.60
CA VAL A 71 -8.27 4.20 5.89
C VAL A 71 -8.95 5.52 5.50
N ALA A 72 -8.34 6.63 5.88
CA ALA A 72 -8.82 7.95 5.47
C ALA A 72 -8.44 8.14 4.00
N VAL A 73 -9.44 8.31 3.14
CA VAL A 73 -9.21 8.40 1.70
C VAL A 73 -9.22 9.87 1.29
N GLU A 74 -8.13 10.31 0.66
CA GLU A 74 -8.03 11.68 0.16
C GLU A 74 -9.08 11.91 -0.93
N GLU A 75 -9.52 13.14 -1.08
CA GLU A 75 -10.57 13.48 -2.04
C GLU A 75 -10.24 12.99 -3.45
N LYS A 76 -9.01 13.22 -3.89
CA LYS A 76 -8.58 12.79 -5.22
C LYS A 76 -8.64 11.28 -5.38
N ALA A 77 -8.24 10.55 -4.34
CA ALA A 77 -8.26 9.09 -4.36
C ALA A 77 -9.70 8.55 -4.32
N ALA A 78 -10.59 9.23 -3.62
CA ALA A 78 -11.97 8.81 -3.50
C ALA A 78 -12.69 8.77 -4.86
N ARG A 79 -12.22 9.54 -5.82
CA ARG A 79 -12.80 9.54 -7.18
C ARG A 79 -12.65 8.18 -7.87
N ASN A 80 -11.69 7.38 -7.43
CA ASN A 80 -11.48 6.05 -7.98
C ASN A 80 -12.39 4.98 -7.36
N LEU A 81 -13.20 5.37 -6.38
CA LEU A 81 -14.07 4.44 -5.66
C LEU A 81 -15.53 4.62 -6.08
N ASP A 82 -15.78 4.65 -7.37
CA ASP A 82 -17.15 4.72 -7.90
C ASP A 82 -17.83 3.35 -7.77
N THR A 83 -19.10 3.28 -8.15
CA THR A 83 -19.90 2.06 -8.00
C THR A 83 -19.28 0.87 -8.73
N VAL A 84 -18.84 1.08 -9.97
CA VAL A 84 -18.24 0.00 -10.76
C VAL A 84 -16.95 -0.49 -10.11
N SER A 85 -16.09 0.44 -9.69
CA SER A 85 -14.83 0.10 -9.05
C SER A 85 -15.05 -0.65 -7.75
N ARG A 86 -16.00 -0.23 -6.92
CA ARG A 86 -16.33 -0.95 -5.69
C ARG A 86 -16.84 -2.35 -5.98
N GLY A 87 -17.59 -2.51 -7.06
CA GLY A 87 -18.03 -3.84 -7.50
C GLY A 87 -16.86 -4.74 -7.83
N MET A 88 -15.85 -4.21 -8.51
CA MET A 88 -14.64 -4.98 -8.81
C MET A 88 -13.88 -5.33 -7.53
N LEU A 89 -13.80 -4.41 -6.58
CA LEU A 89 -13.15 -4.70 -5.29
C LEU A 89 -13.88 -5.79 -4.53
N THR A 90 -15.21 -5.80 -4.58
CA THR A 90 -16.02 -6.85 -3.94
C THR A 90 -15.72 -8.19 -4.58
N THR A 91 -15.69 -8.26 -5.90
CA THR A 91 -15.37 -9.49 -6.63
C THR A 91 -13.98 -9.99 -6.29
N LEU A 92 -13.01 -9.07 -6.26
CA LEU A 92 -11.62 -9.42 -5.94
C LEU A 92 -11.51 -9.93 -4.50
N THR A 93 -12.17 -9.29 -3.57
CA THR A 93 -12.18 -9.71 -2.16
C THR A 93 -12.70 -11.13 -2.03
N ALA A 94 -13.78 -11.45 -2.73
CA ALA A 94 -14.34 -12.81 -2.71
C ALA A 94 -13.34 -13.82 -3.29
N ALA A 95 -12.67 -13.46 -4.38
CA ALA A 95 -11.72 -14.35 -5.03
C ALA A 95 -10.48 -14.61 -4.18
N LEU A 96 -10.14 -13.69 -3.27
CA LEU A 96 -8.91 -13.76 -2.48
C LEU A 96 -9.12 -14.29 -1.06
N GLN A 97 -10.30 -14.81 -0.75
CA GLN A 97 -10.56 -15.35 0.59
C GLN A 97 -9.74 -16.59 0.88
N HIS A 98 -9.38 -17.35 -0.15
CA HIS A 98 -8.66 -18.60 -0.01
C HIS A 98 -7.49 -18.65 -0.98
N GLY A 99 -6.64 -19.64 -0.83
CA GLY A 99 -5.48 -19.83 -1.67
C GLY A 99 -4.24 -19.21 -1.04
N SER A 100 -3.12 -19.27 -1.74
CA SER A 100 -1.89 -18.68 -1.22
C SER A 100 -1.92 -17.15 -1.42
N TRP A 101 -1.15 -16.46 -0.56
CA TRP A 101 -1.09 -15.00 -0.59
C TRP A 101 0.28 -14.60 -1.13
N SER A 102 0.46 -14.78 -2.43
CA SER A 102 1.71 -14.41 -3.10
C SER A 102 1.45 -13.28 -4.08
N ARG A 103 2.50 -12.53 -4.38
CA ARG A 103 2.38 -11.41 -5.33
C ARG A 103 1.83 -11.89 -6.67
N ASP A 104 2.32 -13.03 -7.16
CA ASP A 104 1.88 -13.56 -8.45
C ASP A 104 0.40 -13.93 -8.44
N GLU A 105 -0.06 -14.59 -7.39
CA GLU A 105 -1.48 -14.98 -7.30
C GLU A 105 -2.39 -13.77 -7.14
N LEU A 106 -1.94 -12.77 -6.39
CA LEU A 106 -2.69 -11.53 -6.25
C LEU A 106 -2.84 -10.84 -7.60
N GLU A 107 -1.75 -10.75 -8.35
CA GLU A 107 -1.77 -10.13 -9.67
C GLU A 107 -2.66 -10.91 -10.63
N GLN A 108 -2.58 -12.24 -10.62
CA GLN A 108 -3.40 -13.09 -11.47
C GLN A 108 -4.89 -12.90 -11.18
N ALA A 109 -5.26 -12.87 -9.89
CA ALA A 109 -6.65 -12.65 -9.50
C ALA A 109 -7.15 -11.28 -9.96
N ALA A 110 -6.33 -10.25 -9.80
CA ALA A 110 -6.69 -8.91 -10.22
C ALA A 110 -6.87 -8.84 -11.74
N LYS A 111 -5.99 -9.50 -12.49
CA LYS A 111 -6.11 -9.54 -13.95
C LYS A 111 -7.41 -10.20 -14.39
N ARG A 112 -7.79 -11.30 -13.72
CA ARG A 112 -9.05 -11.98 -14.04
C ARG A 112 -10.25 -11.08 -13.78
N VAL A 113 -10.27 -10.39 -12.66
CA VAL A 113 -11.37 -9.48 -12.34
C VAL A 113 -11.46 -8.34 -13.36
N ALA A 114 -10.31 -7.76 -13.72
CA ALA A 114 -10.27 -6.70 -14.72
C ALA A 114 -10.80 -7.19 -16.08
N GLU A 115 -10.36 -8.37 -16.51
CA GLU A 115 -10.80 -8.96 -17.77
C GLU A 115 -12.30 -9.22 -17.79
N GLU A 116 -12.84 -9.73 -16.68
CA GLU A 116 -14.28 -9.99 -16.55
C GLU A 116 -15.09 -8.71 -16.64
N ASN A 117 -14.49 -7.59 -16.29
CA ASN A 117 -15.15 -6.30 -16.37
C ASN A 117 -14.80 -5.52 -17.64
N GLY A 118 -14.04 -6.13 -18.54
CA GLY A 118 -13.68 -5.50 -19.81
C GLY A 118 -12.75 -4.32 -19.67
N VAL A 119 -11.93 -4.29 -18.63
CA VAL A 119 -11.01 -3.17 -18.38
C VAL A 119 -9.57 -3.67 -18.24
N GLY A 120 -8.61 -2.75 -18.36
CA GLY A 120 -7.21 -3.07 -18.11
C GLY A 120 -6.92 -3.09 -16.63
N LEU A 121 -5.80 -3.71 -16.27
CA LEU A 121 -5.40 -3.84 -14.86
C LEU A 121 -5.29 -2.48 -14.17
N GLY A 122 -4.86 -1.44 -14.87
CA GLY A 122 -4.75 -0.10 -14.31
C GLY A 122 -6.07 0.44 -13.76
N LYS A 123 -7.18 0.07 -14.38
CA LYS A 123 -8.50 0.50 -13.94
C LYS A 123 -8.91 -0.14 -12.61
N LEU A 124 -8.36 -1.30 -12.31
CA LEU A 124 -8.58 -1.95 -11.02
C LEU A 124 -7.53 -1.51 -10.00
N ALA A 125 -6.30 -1.27 -10.46
CA ALA A 125 -5.22 -0.84 -9.57
C ALA A 125 -5.52 0.50 -8.90
N ALA A 126 -6.18 1.43 -9.60
CA ALA A 126 -6.50 2.74 -9.04
C ALA A 126 -7.42 2.65 -7.81
N PRO A 127 -8.58 1.96 -7.89
CA PRO A 127 -9.40 1.79 -6.69
C PRO A 127 -8.74 0.95 -5.61
N LEU A 128 -7.91 -0.04 -5.99
CA LEU A 128 -7.13 -0.81 -5.02
C LEU A 128 -6.21 0.11 -4.22
N ARG A 129 -5.49 0.99 -4.91
CA ARG A 129 -4.58 1.92 -4.25
C ARG A 129 -5.32 2.86 -3.32
N SER A 130 -6.47 3.34 -3.76
CA SER A 130 -7.31 4.21 -2.93
C SER A 130 -7.76 3.50 -1.66
N ALA A 131 -8.18 2.24 -1.78
CA ALA A 131 -8.67 1.48 -0.63
C ALA A 131 -7.53 1.10 0.33
N LEU A 132 -6.37 0.74 -0.21
CA LEU A 132 -5.24 0.26 0.60
C LEU A 132 -4.45 1.39 1.23
N ALA A 133 -4.25 2.49 0.50
CA ALA A 133 -3.38 3.59 0.94
C ALA A 133 -4.13 4.90 1.17
N GLY A 134 -5.34 5.05 0.63
CA GLY A 134 -6.10 6.30 0.74
C GLY A 134 -5.55 7.41 -0.13
N ARG A 135 -4.67 7.11 -1.05
CA ARG A 135 -3.94 8.10 -1.86
C ARG A 135 -3.84 7.61 -3.30
N THR A 136 -3.43 8.51 -4.18
CA THR A 136 -3.21 8.17 -5.58
C THR A 136 -1.76 7.77 -5.88
N THR A 137 -0.86 7.96 -4.92
CA THR A 137 0.55 7.56 -5.07
C THR A 137 0.92 6.61 -3.93
N SER A 138 1.63 5.53 -4.28
CA SER A 138 2.03 4.50 -3.31
C SER A 138 2.96 3.52 -4.01
N PRO A 139 3.54 2.56 -3.30
CA PRO A 139 4.16 1.41 -3.95
C PRO A 139 3.10 0.64 -4.74
N SER A 140 3.54 -0.35 -5.52
CA SER A 140 2.62 -1.23 -6.24
C SER A 140 1.57 -1.81 -5.29
N VAL A 141 0.32 -1.88 -5.76
CA VAL A 141 -0.77 -2.42 -4.93
C VAL A 141 -0.48 -3.85 -4.49
N PHE A 142 0.19 -4.64 -5.33
CA PHE A 142 0.51 -6.03 -4.99
C PHE A 142 1.62 -6.11 -3.94
N ASP A 143 2.58 -5.20 -3.97
CA ASP A 143 3.60 -5.11 -2.94
C ASP A 143 2.97 -4.71 -1.61
N MET A 144 2.04 -3.76 -1.63
CA MET A 144 1.32 -3.36 -0.42
C MET A 144 0.51 -4.51 0.16
N MET A 145 -0.23 -5.23 -0.69
CA MET A 145 -1.06 -6.35 -0.22
C MET A 145 -0.21 -7.46 0.36
N THR A 146 0.94 -7.74 -0.26
CA THR A 146 1.87 -8.74 0.27
C THR A 146 2.37 -8.35 1.66
N ALA A 147 2.72 -7.09 1.83
CA ALA A 147 3.23 -6.59 3.12
C ALA A 147 2.15 -6.52 4.19
N LEU A 148 0.93 -6.14 3.81
CA LEU A 148 -0.20 -6.03 4.74
C LEU A 148 -0.75 -7.38 5.15
N GLY A 149 -0.68 -8.37 4.26
CA GLY A 149 -1.25 -9.68 4.49
C GLY A 149 -2.72 -9.76 4.13
N ARG A 150 -3.25 -11.00 4.10
CA ARG A 150 -4.64 -11.22 3.67
C ARG A 150 -5.66 -10.49 4.55
N GLU A 151 -5.56 -10.68 5.86
CA GLU A 151 -6.56 -10.15 6.77
C GLU A 151 -6.67 -8.63 6.67
N GLU A 152 -5.54 -7.95 6.78
CA GLU A 152 -5.54 -6.49 6.73
C GLU A 152 -5.93 -5.96 5.35
N SER A 153 -5.39 -6.57 4.29
CA SER A 153 -5.70 -6.15 2.92
C SER A 153 -7.20 -6.26 2.62
N LEU A 154 -7.77 -7.42 2.88
CA LEU A 154 -9.18 -7.64 2.56
C LEU A 154 -10.09 -6.79 3.45
N ALA A 155 -9.69 -6.55 4.70
CA ALA A 155 -10.45 -5.67 5.58
C ALA A 155 -10.48 -4.24 5.06
N ARG A 156 -9.36 -3.74 4.54
CA ARG A 156 -9.30 -2.40 3.96
C ARG A 156 -10.18 -2.29 2.72
N LEU A 157 -10.22 -3.33 1.90
CA LEU A 157 -11.09 -3.35 0.72
C LEU A 157 -12.56 -3.37 1.13
N GLN A 158 -12.90 -4.22 2.10
CA GLN A 158 -14.28 -4.35 2.58
C GLN A 158 -14.78 -3.04 3.19
N ASP A 159 -13.92 -2.34 3.94
CA ASP A 159 -14.31 -1.04 4.51
C ASP A 159 -14.79 -0.08 3.43
N GLN A 160 -14.15 -0.08 2.28
CA GLN A 160 -14.52 0.83 1.19
C GLN A 160 -15.74 0.36 0.42
N THR A 161 -15.98 -0.94 0.33
CA THR A 161 -17.15 -1.46 -0.35
C THR A 161 -18.39 -1.35 0.54
N ASP A 162 -18.26 -1.56 1.85
CA ASP A 162 -19.36 -1.47 2.79
C ASP A 162 -19.92 -0.06 2.88
N LEU A 163 -19.06 0.96 2.73
CA LEU A 163 -19.49 2.34 2.75
C LEU A 163 -20.40 2.71 1.58
N ALA A 164 -20.42 1.88 0.54
CA ALA A 164 -21.28 2.09 -0.62
C ALA A 164 -22.74 1.73 -0.33
N GLY A 165 -22.97 1.03 0.77
CA GLY A 165 -24.25 0.44 1.21
C GLY A 165 -25.49 1.24 1.02
#